data_6bcb84b0c5097430ea01b2b4b451634e
#
_entry.id   6bcb84b0c5097430ea01b2b4b451634e
#
_cell.length_a   1.000
_cell.length_b   1.000
_cell.length_c   1.000
_cell.angle_alpha   90.00
_cell.angle_beta   90.00
_cell.angle_gamma   90.00
#
_symmetry.space_group_name_H-M   'P 1'
#
loop_
_entity.id
_entity.type
_entity.pdbx_description
1 polymer ?
#
loop_
_entity_poly.entity_id
_entity_poly.type
_entity_poly.pdbx_seq_one_letter_code
_entity_poly.pdbx_strand_id
1 'polypeptide(L)'
;MKKTVSLFVPGRLCLFGEHSDWAGSYMTQNADLVEGQAIVTGINLGIYANAERSEDFEVTSLDADGNKISFRCPMHTKELKKQAEEPMLFSYCCGVAAYMRENYHVGGVKITVTRVNLPMKKGLSSSAAICCLVAKAFNELYGLHISTRGIMQVAYRGELLTGSRCGRLDQACAYGETPVLMHFNQSEIDVEKLRVGKTFYWVIADLCAGKDTKKILAYLNKAYPFATDETGIREQEALGRDNHEIIKKARKAIEEGNPEELGCIMTEAQKLFDEKIAPACIDELASPVLHSVLNDPHLQKWIYGAKGVGSQGDGTVQLLAKNKESQQKIIDYLNNERHMEAFGFQLNAGGKIKKAIIPIAGAGTRMFPQTFFTKKALLPIMDESGVVKPALMYMLEELVDAEIKDIYLIIGAGEEEEYKRLFDFDEDKRYRDSLPESVRNYYDRIEEIGQKVHLIVQKEKKGFGHAVYQAYKYLKKEPVVMMLGDFIYKSNLELSCTRQTINAYNKSGGKAVVSIKRVPFEDSKNYGIIHGKFKTERPYLMDVDRMVEKPDPESAREELAVDGECFATFGQYVLTDEIFQYLGQEIAKQEQAPESGEVD
;
A
#
# COMPACT_ATOMS: atom_id res chain seq x y z
N MET A 1 7.55 27.65 7.15
CA MET A 1 7.35 26.56 8.13
C MET A 1 8.28 25.40 7.77
N LYS A 2 8.89 24.73 8.76
CA LYS A 2 9.64 23.50 8.50
C LYS A 2 8.63 22.44 8.00
N LYS A 3 8.89 21.83 6.86
CA LYS A 3 8.05 20.74 6.32
C LYS A 3 8.21 19.54 7.25
N THR A 4 7.14 19.13 7.92
CA THR A 4 7.10 17.89 8.71
C THR A 4 6.35 16.83 7.89
N VAL A 5 6.85 15.60 7.87
CA VAL A 5 6.22 14.47 7.19
C VAL A 5 5.93 13.36 8.19
N SER A 6 4.75 12.75 8.08
CA SER A 6 4.37 11.57 8.88
C SER A 6 4.56 10.32 8.03
N LEU A 7 5.20 9.32 8.60
CA LEU A 7 5.64 8.12 7.92
C LEU A 7 5.12 6.87 8.63
N PHE A 8 4.79 5.86 7.84
CA PHE A 8 4.53 4.50 8.31
C PHE A 8 5.26 3.51 7.41
N VAL A 9 5.97 2.56 8.01
CA VAL A 9 6.56 1.43 7.31
C VAL A 9 6.18 0.16 8.05
N PRO A 10 5.50 -0.79 7.39
CA PRO A 10 5.10 -2.06 7.99
C PRO A 10 6.30 -3.00 8.17
N GLY A 11 6.13 -4.00 9.03
CA GLY A 11 6.90 -5.23 8.94
C GLY A 11 6.51 -6.01 7.68
N ARG A 12 7.36 -6.95 7.26
CA ARG A 12 7.07 -7.80 6.09
C ARG A 12 6.84 -9.25 6.51
N LEU A 13 5.93 -9.90 5.79
CA LEU A 13 5.72 -11.34 5.84
C LEU A 13 6.08 -11.96 4.48
N CYS A 14 6.94 -12.97 4.47
CA CYS A 14 7.11 -13.84 3.31
C CYS A 14 5.95 -14.85 3.31
N LEU A 15 5.10 -14.78 2.32
CA LEU A 15 4.00 -15.73 2.16
C LEU A 15 4.53 -17.05 1.58
N PHE A 16 5.40 -16.96 0.58
CA PHE A 16 6.04 -18.09 -0.10
C PHE A 16 7.41 -17.69 -0.63
N GLY A 17 8.34 -18.64 -0.72
CA GLY A 17 9.64 -18.45 -1.37
C GLY A 17 10.74 -18.01 -0.40
N GLU A 18 10.67 -18.41 0.85
CA GLU A 18 11.76 -18.22 1.81
C GLU A 18 13.07 -18.81 1.29
N HIS A 19 14.19 -18.15 1.58
CA HIS A 19 15.56 -18.51 1.15
C HIS A 19 15.85 -18.35 -0.35
N SER A 20 14.86 -18.16 -1.22
CA SER A 20 15.11 -18.04 -2.66
C SER A 20 15.84 -16.75 -3.06
N ASP A 21 15.80 -15.72 -2.24
CA ASP A 21 16.45 -14.42 -2.48
C ASP A 21 17.99 -14.50 -2.50
N TRP A 22 18.57 -15.30 -1.62
CA TRP A 22 20.03 -15.52 -1.63
C TRP A 22 20.40 -16.70 -2.53
N ALA A 23 19.58 -17.76 -2.60
CA ALA A 23 19.83 -18.94 -3.44
C ALA A 23 19.92 -18.57 -4.92
N GLY A 24 19.00 -17.76 -5.43
CA GLY A 24 19.00 -17.27 -6.81
C GLY A 24 20.21 -16.40 -7.18
N SER A 25 20.89 -15.82 -6.19
CA SER A 25 22.08 -15.00 -6.46
C SER A 25 23.28 -15.80 -7.02
N TYR A 26 23.29 -17.11 -6.86
CA TYR A 26 24.36 -17.99 -7.34
C TYR A 26 24.24 -18.40 -8.81
N MET A 27 23.19 -17.99 -9.54
CA MET A 27 23.02 -18.27 -10.97
C MET A 27 24.20 -17.84 -11.84
N THR A 28 24.94 -16.79 -11.44
CA THR A 28 26.16 -16.36 -12.15
C THR A 28 27.30 -17.34 -12.07
N GLN A 29 27.31 -18.18 -11.02
CA GLN A 29 28.39 -19.14 -10.74
C GLN A 29 28.00 -20.55 -11.19
N ASN A 30 26.70 -20.87 -11.20
CA ASN A 30 26.18 -22.17 -11.63
C ASN A 30 24.94 -21.94 -12.51
N ALA A 31 25.08 -22.26 -13.81
CA ALA A 31 24.03 -22.08 -14.83
C ALA A 31 22.84 -23.05 -14.69
N ASP A 32 22.96 -24.09 -13.88
CA ASP A 32 21.87 -25.04 -13.62
C ASP A 32 20.87 -24.50 -12.58
N LEU A 33 21.27 -23.47 -11.82
CA LEU A 33 20.39 -22.78 -10.87
C LEU A 33 19.42 -21.84 -11.60
N VAL A 34 18.25 -21.64 -11.02
CA VAL A 34 17.23 -20.73 -11.54
C VAL A 34 17.11 -19.50 -10.64
N GLU A 35 16.49 -18.43 -11.16
CA GLU A 35 16.23 -17.23 -10.39
C GLU A 35 15.44 -17.53 -9.11
N GLY A 36 15.68 -16.74 -8.07
CA GLY A 36 14.85 -16.81 -6.87
C GLY A 36 13.51 -16.12 -7.08
N GLN A 37 12.46 -16.65 -6.48
CA GLN A 37 11.13 -16.04 -6.50
C GLN A 37 10.49 -16.06 -5.12
N ALA A 38 9.85 -14.97 -4.71
CA ALA A 38 9.10 -14.92 -3.45
C ALA A 38 7.84 -14.05 -3.56
N ILE A 39 6.78 -14.44 -2.87
CA ILE A 39 5.59 -13.59 -2.66
C ILE A 39 5.68 -13.03 -1.24
N VAL A 40 5.70 -11.70 -1.16
CA VAL A 40 5.89 -10.95 0.09
C VAL A 40 4.80 -9.91 0.25
N THR A 41 4.39 -9.63 1.47
CA THR A 41 3.46 -8.53 1.79
C THR A 41 3.90 -7.81 3.05
N GLY A 42 3.61 -6.52 3.14
CA GLY A 42 3.63 -5.84 4.43
C GLY A 42 2.41 -6.20 5.26
N ILE A 43 2.55 -6.11 6.57
CA ILE A 43 1.49 -6.38 7.53
C ILE A 43 0.95 -5.08 8.14
N ASN A 44 -0.12 -5.15 8.92
CA ASN A 44 -0.71 -3.99 9.60
C ASN A 44 0.06 -3.52 10.85
N LEU A 45 1.17 -4.16 11.19
CA LEU A 45 2.08 -3.78 12.26
C LEU A 45 3.35 -3.18 11.67
N GLY A 46 3.90 -2.13 12.28
CA GLY A 46 5.05 -1.42 11.71
C GLY A 46 5.59 -0.32 12.62
N ILE A 47 6.33 0.58 12.02
CA ILE A 47 6.99 1.72 12.67
C ILE A 47 6.35 3.01 12.17
N TYR A 48 5.88 3.85 13.08
CA TYR A 48 5.30 5.17 12.82
C TYR A 48 6.28 6.25 13.27
N ALA A 49 6.51 7.25 12.45
CA ALA A 49 7.40 8.34 12.78
C ALA A 49 6.97 9.66 12.13
N ASN A 50 7.35 10.76 12.77
CA ASN A 50 7.37 12.09 12.14
C ASN A 50 8.81 12.46 11.82
N ALA A 51 9.03 13.14 10.70
CA ALA A 51 10.36 13.57 10.30
C ALA A 51 10.34 15.02 9.83
N GLU A 52 11.43 15.75 10.11
CA GLU A 52 11.67 17.13 9.66
C GLU A 52 13.13 17.29 9.25
N ARG A 53 13.44 18.31 8.44
CA ARG A 53 14.84 18.65 8.11
C ARG A 53 15.57 19.17 9.35
N SER A 54 16.83 18.75 9.49
CA SER A 54 17.76 19.18 10.55
C SER A 54 19.13 19.47 9.95
N GLU A 55 20.04 20.06 10.72
CA GLU A 55 21.45 20.19 10.34
C GLU A 55 22.17 18.84 10.52
N ASP A 56 21.88 18.16 11.61
CA ASP A 56 22.43 16.85 11.94
C ASP A 56 21.44 15.70 11.64
N PHE A 57 21.93 14.48 11.72
CA PHE A 57 21.10 13.28 11.73
C PHE A 57 20.67 13.01 13.17
N GLU A 58 19.36 13.06 13.43
CA GLU A 58 18.77 12.86 14.74
C GLU A 58 17.68 11.79 14.68
N VAL A 59 17.70 10.85 15.60
CA VAL A 59 16.63 9.84 15.74
C VAL A 59 16.23 9.74 17.20
N THR A 60 14.93 9.84 17.45
CA THR A 60 14.34 9.55 18.76
C THR A 60 13.41 8.35 18.60
N SER A 61 13.59 7.33 19.43
CA SER A 61 12.77 6.12 19.46
C SER A 61 12.30 5.83 20.88
N LEU A 62 11.54 4.75 21.04
CA LEU A 62 11.10 4.23 22.32
C LEU A 62 11.87 2.95 22.64
N ASP A 63 12.28 2.77 23.88
CA ASP A 63 12.79 1.48 24.38
C ASP A 63 11.66 0.50 24.68
N ALA A 64 11.99 -0.69 25.18
CA ALA A 64 11.02 -1.72 25.53
C ALA A 64 10.05 -1.28 26.65
N ASP A 65 10.47 -0.34 27.50
CA ASP A 65 9.71 0.18 28.63
C ASP A 65 8.92 1.45 28.25
N GLY A 66 9.02 1.89 26.96
CA GLY A 66 8.35 3.09 26.46
C GLY A 66 9.08 4.40 26.73
N ASN A 67 10.32 4.37 27.25
CA ASN A 67 11.12 5.58 27.47
C ASN A 67 11.73 6.07 26.16
N LYS A 68 11.87 7.38 26.04
CA LYS A 68 12.50 7.99 24.87
C LYS A 68 14.01 7.82 24.90
N ILE A 69 14.56 7.21 23.85
CA ILE A 69 16.00 7.14 23.60
C ILE A 69 16.29 8.01 22.37
N SER A 70 17.25 8.92 22.48
CA SER A 70 17.63 9.83 21.41
C SER A 70 19.09 9.63 21.00
N PHE A 71 19.33 9.77 19.72
CA PHE A 71 20.65 9.72 19.11
C PHE A 71 20.85 10.94 18.20
N ARG A 72 22.06 11.49 18.17
CA ARG A 72 22.44 12.59 17.29
C ARG A 72 23.85 12.37 16.77
N CYS A 73 24.05 12.61 15.49
CA CYS A 73 25.34 12.53 14.83
C CYS A 73 25.43 13.61 13.74
N PRO A 74 26.57 14.29 13.59
CA PRO A 74 26.79 15.20 12.47
C PRO A 74 26.51 14.51 11.13
N MET A 75 25.93 15.21 10.18
CA MET A 75 25.61 14.66 8.85
C MET A 75 26.87 14.54 7.97
N HIS A 76 27.89 13.86 8.49
CA HIS A 76 29.16 13.57 7.83
C HIS A 76 29.27 12.07 7.53
N THR A 77 29.53 11.71 6.27
CA THR A 77 29.56 10.31 5.81
C THR A 77 30.50 9.43 6.66
N LYS A 78 31.69 9.92 7.02
CA LYS A 78 32.66 9.15 7.81
C LYS A 78 32.16 8.84 9.22
N GLU A 79 31.54 9.84 9.89
CA GLU A 79 30.98 9.67 11.23
C GLU A 79 29.80 8.70 11.20
N LEU A 80 28.89 8.90 10.26
CA LEU A 80 27.72 8.03 10.09
C LEU A 80 28.10 6.58 9.80
N LYS A 81 29.12 6.33 8.94
CA LYS A 81 29.64 4.97 8.68
C LYS A 81 30.24 4.34 9.95
N LYS A 82 31.02 5.10 10.73
CA LYS A 82 31.55 4.63 12.00
C LYS A 82 30.43 4.24 12.96
N GLN A 83 29.39 5.07 13.09
CA GLN A 83 28.24 4.75 13.94
C GLN A 83 27.40 3.58 13.42
N ALA A 84 27.39 3.33 12.10
CA ALA A 84 26.73 2.17 11.52
C ALA A 84 27.44 0.85 11.86
N GLU A 85 28.76 0.85 11.99
CA GLU A 85 29.57 -0.34 12.34
C GLU A 85 29.48 -0.70 13.83
N GLU A 86 29.08 0.24 14.69
CA GLU A 86 28.94 -0.02 16.12
C GLU A 86 27.66 -0.83 16.42
N PRO A 87 27.71 -1.80 17.35
CA PRO A 87 26.55 -2.61 17.71
C PRO A 87 25.55 -1.86 18.59
N MET A 88 24.90 -0.84 18.05
CA MET A 88 23.95 0.00 18.77
C MET A 88 22.56 0.03 18.11
N LEU A 89 21.55 0.51 18.87
CA LEU A 89 20.15 0.54 18.43
C LEU A 89 19.95 1.30 17.11
N PHE A 90 20.72 2.38 16.87
CA PHE A 90 20.56 3.25 15.71
C PHE A 90 21.54 2.99 14.57
N SER A 91 22.34 1.91 14.63
CA SER A 91 23.32 1.55 13.59
C SER A 91 22.68 1.47 12.18
N TYR A 92 21.52 0.83 12.06
CA TYR A 92 20.77 0.73 10.82
C TYR A 92 20.37 2.09 10.26
N CYS A 93 19.91 3.00 11.14
CA CYS A 93 19.56 4.36 10.76
C CYS A 93 20.77 5.14 10.24
N CYS A 94 21.92 4.98 10.91
CA CYS A 94 23.18 5.62 10.52
C CYS A 94 23.68 5.10 9.18
N GLY A 95 23.56 3.79 8.91
CA GLY A 95 23.94 3.19 7.63
C GLY A 95 23.15 3.78 6.46
N VAL A 96 21.83 3.91 6.60
CA VAL A 96 20.99 4.53 5.58
C VAL A 96 21.31 6.02 5.41
N ALA A 97 21.48 6.76 6.51
CA ALA A 97 21.85 8.18 6.47
C ALA A 97 23.19 8.41 5.79
N ALA A 98 24.19 7.54 6.07
CA ALA A 98 25.49 7.57 5.41
C ALA A 98 25.39 7.36 3.90
N TYR A 99 24.61 6.35 3.47
CA TYR A 99 24.36 6.08 2.06
C TYR A 99 23.64 7.24 1.37
N MET A 100 22.62 7.81 2.01
CA MET A 100 21.89 8.97 1.50
C MET A 100 22.78 10.21 1.36
N ARG A 101 23.61 10.48 2.37
CA ARG A 101 24.57 11.60 2.31
C ARG A 101 25.57 11.47 1.18
N GLU A 102 26.08 10.26 0.96
CA GLU A 102 27.10 9.98 -0.03
C GLU A 102 26.58 10.05 -1.48
N ASN A 103 25.35 9.55 -1.71
CA ASN A 103 24.84 9.36 -3.07
C ASN A 103 23.82 10.43 -3.52
N TYR A 104 23.15 11.11 -2.57
CA TYR A 104 22.08 12.09 -2.88
C TYR A 104 22.39 13.50 -2.38
N HIS A 105 23.55 13.72 -1.77
CA HIS A 105 24.01 15.02 -1.30
C HIS A 105 23.02 15.77 -0.39
N VAL A 106 22.24 15.04 0.41
CA VAL A 106 21.24 15.59 1.33
C VAL A 106 21.87 16.12 2.61
N GLY A 107 21.19 17.06 3.29
CA GLY A 107 21.49 17.47 4.66
C GLY A 107 20.93 16.50 5.69
N GLY A 108 20.86 16.90 6.97
CA GLY A 108 20.36 16.07 8.05
C GLY A 108 18.83 16.01 8.13
N VAL A 109 18.35 15.04 8.89
CA VAL A 109 16.94 14.88 9.23
C VAL A 109 16.80 14.56 10.71
N LYS A 110 15.70 15.00 11.30
CA LYS A 110 15.27 14.60 12.63
C LYS A 110 14.06 13.70 12.50
N ILE A 111 14.19 12.47 12.96
CA ILE A 111 13.15 11.43 12.92
C ILE A 111 12.69 11.18 14.36
N THR A 112 11.40 11.30 14.62
CA THR A 112 10.79 10.98 15.91
C THR A 112 9.85 9.81 15.72
N VAL A 113 10.25 8.63 16.19
CA VAL A 113 9.39 7.46 16.21
C VAL A 113 8.28 7.69 17.24
N THR A 114 7.05 7.68 16.78
CA THR A 114 5.87 7.96 17.61
C THR A 114 5.24 6.68 18.15
N ARG A 115 5.39 5.57 17.42
CA ARG A 115 4.84 4.27 17.79
C ARG A 115 5.60 3.14 17.10
N VAL A 116 5.85 2.07 17.83
CA VAL A 116 6.31 0.78 17.31
C VAL A 116 5.35 -0.29 17.81
N ASN A 117 4.65 -0.97 16.92
CA ASN A 117 3.81 -2.12 17.25
C ASN A 117 4.24 -3.39 16.51
N LEU A 118 5.43 -3.35 15.90
CA LEU A 118 6.04 -4.48 15.23
C LEU A 118 6.87 -5.29 16.22
N PRO A 119 6.59 -6.60 16.42
CA PRO A 119 7.40 -7.46 17.27
C PRO A 119 8.85 -7.53 16.80
N MET A 120 9.78 -7.29 17.72
CA MET A 120 11.22 -7.28 17.43
C MET A 120 11.76 -8.72 17.36
N LYS A 121 12.66 -8.99 16.39
CA LYS A 121 13.36 -10.29 16.24
C LYS A 121 12.46 -11.52 15.99
N LYS A 122 11.25 -11.32 15.48
CA LYS A 122 10.24 -12.36 15.23
C LYS A 122 10.08 -12.72 13.73
N GLY A 123 11.10 -12.51 12.90
CA GLY A 123 11.07 -12.84 11.48
C GLY A 123 10.24 -11.87 10.61
N LEU A 124 9.86 -10.69 11.14
CA LEU A 124 9.05 -9.67 10.47
C LEU A 124 9.88 -8.47 9.96
N SER A 125 11.20 -8.62 9.93
CA SER A 125 12.17 -7.65 9.35
C SER A 125 12.07 -6.23 9.90
N SER A 126 12.11 -6.08 11.23
CA SER A 126 12.11 -4.76 11.87
C SER A 126 13.31 -3.89 11.49
N SER A 127 14.51 -4.47 11.22
CA SER A 127 15.67 -3.74 10.72
C SER A 127 15.43 -3.14 9.34
N ALA A 128 14.89 -3.92 8.41
CA ALA A 128 14.55 -3.42 7.08
C ALA A 128 13.44 -2.35 7.13
N ALA A 129 12.46 -2.50 8.04
CA ALA A 129 11.39 -1.51 8.21
C ALA A 129 11.95 -0.15 8.65
N ILE A 130 12.88 -0.11 9.62
CA ILE A 130 13.50 1.16 10.04
C ILE A 130 14.42 1.73 8.94
N CYS A 131 15.16 0.88 8.21
CA CYS A 131 15.95 1.33 7.06
C CYS A 131 15.08 1.97 5.98
N CYS A 132 13.97 1.35 5.61
CA CYS A 132 13.02 1.91 4.65
C CYS A 132 12.38 3.22 5.16
N LEU A 133 12.09 3.32 6.47
CA LEU A 133 11.53 4.51 7.07
C LEU A 133 12.50 5.70 6.97
N VAL A 134 13.78 5.48 7.28
CA VAL A 134 14.82 6.51 7.16
C VAL A 134 14.99 6.95 5.70
N ALA A 135 15.05 5.99 4.76
CA ALA A 135 15.14 6.29 3.32
C ALA A 135 13.93 7.12 2.83
N LYS A 136 12.70 6.75 3.24
CA LYS A 136 11.48 7.51 2.93
C LYS A 136 11.50 8.92 3.54
N ALA A 137 12.01 9.08 4.77
CA ALA A 137 12.14 10.39 5.40
C ALA A 137 12.99 11.34 4.56
N PHE A 138 14.14 10.90 4.10
CA PHE A 138 14.99 11.67 3.20
C PHE A 138 14.29 11.96 1.86
N ASN A 139 13.67 10.95 1.25
CA ASN A 139 12.98 11.10 -0.02
C ASN A 139 11.91 12.19 0.03
N GLU A 140 11.02 12.15 1.04
CA GLU A 140 9.92 13.09 1.22
C GLU A 140 10.39 14.51 1.58
N LEU A 141 11.36 14.61 2.49
CA LEU A 141 11.84 15.91 2.97
C LEU A 141 12.67 16.65 1.93
N TYR A 142 13.45 15.93 1.12
CA TYR A 142 14.32 16.52 0.11
C TYR A 142 13.71 16.52 -1.30
N GLY A 143 12.54 15.89 -1.50
CA GLY A 143 11.87 15.82 -2.79
C GLY A 143 12.71 15.10 -3.85
N LEU A 144 13.30 13.95 -3.48
CA LEU A 144 14.27 13.25 -4.33
C LEU A 144 13.62 12.42 -5.43
N HIS A 145 12.32 12.16 -5.34
CA HIS A 145 11.55 11.35 -6.28
C HIS A 145 12.11 9.93 -6.50
N ILE A 146 12.71 9.35 -5.44
CA ILE A 146 13.20 7.97 -5.46
C ILE A 146 11.99 7.04 -5.50
N SER A 147 11.94 6.14 -6.50
CA SER A 147 10.88 5.12 -6.60
C SER A 147 10.89 4.16 -5.41
N THR A 148 9.82 3.40 -5.17
CA THR A 148 9.77 2.40 -4.10
C THR A 148 10.87 1.34 -4.27
N ARG A 149 11.15 0.92 -5.50
CA ARG A 149 12.29 0.03 -5.81
C ARG A 149 13.62 0.69 -5.40
N GLY A 150 13.77 1.99 -5.66
CA GLY A 150 14.93 2.78 -5.22
C GLY A 150 15.02 2.87 -3.70
N ILE A 151 13.91 3.08 -2.99
CA ILE A 151 13.86 3.05 -1.51
C ILE A 151 14.33 1.70 -0.95
N MET A 152 13.86 0.58 -1.55
CA MET A 152 14.36 -0.76 -1.19
C MET A 152 15.87 -0.85 -1.34
N GLN A 153 16.41 -0.38 -2.47
CA GLN A 153 17.85 -0.42 -2.75
C GLN A 153 18.64 0.45 -1.78
N VAL A 154 18.17 1.65 -1.47
CA VAL A 154 18.77 2.54 -0.46
C VAL A 154 18.78 1.88 0.91
N ALA A 155 17.64 1.32 1.35
CA ALA A 155 17.53 0.62 2.63
C ALA A 155 18.47 -0.57 2.71
N TYR A 156 18.52 -1.41 1.68
CA TYR A 156 19.44 -2.54 1.59
C TYR A 156 20.91 -2.12 1.67
N ARG A 157 21.33 -1.14 0.84
CA ARG A 157 22.70 -0.64 0.85
C ARG A 157 23.10 -0.01 2.17
N GLY A 158 22.18 0.72 2.80
CA GLY A 158 22.40 1.28 4.14
C GLY A 158 22.52 0.20 5.21
N GLU A 159 21.69 -0.84 5.16
CA GLU A 159 21.75 -1.97 6.09
C GLU A 159 23.08 -2.74 5.99
N LEU A 160 23.60 -2.94 4.78
CA LEU A 160 24.91 -3.60 4.57
C LEU A 160 26.09 -2.85 5.22
N LEU A 161 26.00 -1.52 5.38
CA LEU A 161 27.03 -0.73 6.06
C LEU A 161 27.17 -1.04 7.55
N THR A 162 26.19 -1.74 8.14
CA THR A 162 26.26 -2.20 9.54
C THR A 162 26.98 -3.55 9.70
N GLY A 163 27.49 -4.13 8.61
CA GLY A 163 28.00 -5.49 8.60
C GLY A 163 26.92 -6.59 8.64
N SER A 164 25.65 -6.21 8.53
CA SER A 164 24.52 -7.15 8.41
C SER A 164 24.63 -7.97 7.13
N ARG A 165 24.28 -9.25 7.22
CA ARG A 165 24.12 -10.16 6.07
C ARG A 165 22.63 -10.35 5.76
N CYS A 166 21.87 -9.24 5.67
CA CYS A 166 20.44 -9.31 5.37
C CYS A 166 20.21 -9.86 3.96
N GLY A 167 19.11 -10.59 3.80
CA GLY A 167 18.59 -10.95 2.49
C GLY A 167 17.99 -9.73 1.77
N ARG A 168 17.74 -9.87 0.47
CA ARG A 168 17.18 -8.80 -0.38
C ARG A 168 15.65 -8.76 -0.34
N LEU A 169 15.04 -9.75 0.28
CA LEU A 169 13.59 -9.89 0.47
C LEU A 169 13.05 -8.94 1.55
N ASP A 170 13.88 -8.62 2.54
CA ASP A 170 13.45 -7.93 3.76
C ASP A 170 12.94 -6.51 3.50
N GLN A 171 13.56 -5.79 2.56
CA GLN A 171 13.19 -4.42 2.24
C GLN A 171 11.90 -4.29 1.41
N ALA A 172 11.22 -5.41 1.08
CA ALA A 172 9.90 -5.39 0.45
C ALA A 172 8.83 -4.67 1.28
N CYS A 173 9.06 -4.46 2.58
CA CYS A 173 8.24 -3.58 3.43
C CYS A 173 8.09 -2.14 2.87
N ALA A 174 8.97 -1.71 1.97
CA ALA A 174 8.86 -0.45 1.25
C ALA A 174 7.56 -0.35 0.43
N TYR A 175 7.01 -1.47 -0.06
CA TYR A 175 5.75 -1.54 -0.81
C TYR A 175 4.49 -1.45 0.06
N GLY A 176 4.66 -1.28 1.37
CA GLY A 176 3.52 -1.19 2.28
C GLY A 176 2.77 -2.53 2.39
N GLU A 177 1.46 -2.48 2.56
CA GLU A 177 0.59 -3.66 2.70
C GLU A 177 0.19 -4.30 1.34
N THR A 178 0.82 -3.90 0.25
CA THR A 178 0.56 -4.47 -1.09
C THR A 178 1.37 -5.75 -1.25
N PRO A 179 0.77 -6.89 -1.58
CA PRO A 179 1.53 -8.10 -1.88
C PRO A 179 2.28 -7.93 -3.20
N VAL A 180 3.51 -8.40 -3.22
CA VAL A 180 4.39 -8.32 -4.38
C VAL A 180 5.00 -9.69 -4.68
N LEU A 181 5.15 -10.01 -5.96
CA LEU A 181 6.01 -11.07 -6.45
C LEU A 181 7.38 -10.46 -6.77
N MET A 182 8.40 -11.00 -6.15
CA MET A 182 9.79 -10.58 -6.34
C MET A 182 10.55 -11.65 -7.11
N HIS A 183 11.34 -11.21 -8.09
CA HIS A 183 12.28 -12.02 -8.86
C HIS A 183 13.69 -11.58 -8.52
N PHE A 184 14.50 -12.51 -8.06
CA PHE A 184 15.88 -12.28 -7.65
C PHE A 184 16.83 -12.80 -8.71
N ASN A 185 17.13 -11.93 -9.66
CA ASN A 185 18.05 -12.24 -10.76
C ASN A 185 19.39 -11.56 -10.50
N GLN A 186 20.35 -12.29 -9.95
CA GLN A 186 21.71 -11.80 -9.66
C GLN A 186 21.73 -10.51 -8.83
N SER A 187 22.17 -9.38 -9.45
CA SER A 187 22.23 -8.07 -8.80
C SER A 187 20.89 -7.31 -8.86
N GLU A 188 19.98 -7.73 -9.71
CA GLU A 188 18.70 -7.04 -9.93
C GLU A 188 17.55 -7.73 -9.18
N ILE A 189 16.54 -6.93 -8.85
CA ILE A 189 15.28 -7.42 -8.30
C ILE A 189 14.17 -6.82 -9.16
N ASP A 190 13.36 -7.68 -9.77
CA ASP A 190 12.12 -7.24 -10.37
C ASP A 190 10.98 -7.47 -9.40
N VAL A 191 10.04 -6.52 -9.37
CA VAL A 191 8.93 -6.53 -8.42
C VAL A 191 7.64 -6.28 -9.16
N GLU A 192 6.73 -7.24 -9.08
CA GLU A 192 5.40 -7.16 -9.62
C GLU A 192 4.38 -7.06 -8.48
N LYS A 193 3.49 -6.06 -8.52
CA LYS A 193 2.38 -5.94 -7.57
C LYS A 193 1.31 -6.98 -7.88
N LEU A 194 0.90 -7.75 -6.89
CA LEU A 194 -0.14 -8.75 -7.07
C LEU A 194 -1.51 -8.17 -6.72
N ARG A 195 -2.49 -8.54 -7.55
CA ARG A 195 -3.90 -8.30 -7.27
C ARG A 195 -4.41 -9.37 -6.30
N VAL A 196 -5.18 -8.96 -5.30
CA VAL A 196 -5.84 -9.85 -4.35
C VAL A 196 -7.31 -9.99 -4.73
N GLY A 197 -7.75 -11.18 -5.14
CA GLY A 197 -9.12 -11.42 -5.64
C GLY A 197 -10.18 -11.43 -4.54
N LYS A 198 -9.81 -11.82 -3.31
CA LYS A 198 -10.70 -11.86 -2.14
C LYS A 198 -9.90 -11.51 -0.89
N THR A 199 -10.54 -11.00 0.15
CA THR A 199 -9.87 -10.78 1.44
C THR A 199 -9.53 -12.12 2.09
N PHE A 200 -8.26 -12.31 2.43
CA PHE A 200 -7.75 -13.44 3.17
C PHE A 200 -7.48 -13.02 4.63
N TYR A 201 -7.74 -13.93 5.57
CA TYR A 201 -7.57 -13.72 7.00
C TYR A 201 -6.36 -14.50 7.48
N TRP A 202 -5.29 -13.83 7.83
CA TRP A 202 -4.04 -14.44 8.26
C TRP A 202 -3.84 -14.31 9.77
N VAL A 203 -3.27 -15.34 10.38
CA VAL A 203 -2.71 -15.29 11.74
C VAL A 203 -1.23 -15.59 11.65
N ILE A 204 -0.43 -14.79 12.35
CA ILE A 204 0.99 -15.00 12.56
C ILE A 204 1.17 -15.24 14.05
N ALA A 205 1.91 -16.29 14.42
CA ALA A 205 2.23 -16.55 15.82
C ALA A 205 3.71 -16.83 16.00
N ASP A 206 4.31 -16.15 16.97
CA ASP A 206 5.60 -16.55 17.52
C ASP A 206 5.38 -17.77 18.40
N LEU A 207 6.12 -18.82 18.12
CA LEU A 207 6.07 -20.08 18.83
C LEU A 207 6.72 -20.02 20.21
N CYS A 208 7.33 -18.88 20.56
CA CYS A 208 8.06 -18.65 21.82
C CYS A 208 9.15 -19.70 22.10
N ALA A 209 9.69 -20.28 21.03
CA ALA A 209 10.77 -21.28 21.08
C ALA A 209 12.04 -20.75 20.41
N GLY A 210 13.18 -21.32 20.76
CA GLY A 210 14.46 -20.88 20.25
C GLY A 210 14.81 -21.50 18.91
N LYS A 211 15.50 -20.73 18.06
CA LYS A 211 16.18 -21.23 16.85
C LYS A 211 17.45 -20.46 16.57
N ASP A 212 18.42 -21.10 15.95
CA ASP A 212 19.65 -20.43 15.47
C ASP A 212 19.60 -20.20 13.96
N THR A 213 19.11 -19.03 13.56
CA THR A 213 19.05 -18.63 12.14
C THR A 213 20.42 -18.60 11.47
N LYS A 214 21.50 -18.24 12.21
CA LYS A 214 22.85 -18.23 11.63
C LYS A 214 23.33 -19.63 11.32
N LYS A 215 23.06 -20.58 12.21
CA LYS A 215 23.37 -22.01 12.01
C LYS A 215 22.59 -22.55 10.81
N ILE A 216 21.27 -22.32 10.74
CA ILE A 216 20.42 -22.73 9.61
C ILE A 216 21.03 -22.23 8.29
N LEU A 217 21.24 -20.92 8.15
CA LEU A 217 21.78 -20.32 6.93
C LEU A 217 23.19 -20.86 6.59
N ALA A 218 24.04 -21.08 7.60
CA ALA A 218 25.37 -21.63 7.37
C ALA A 218 25.32 -23.06 6.80
N TYR A 219 24.36 -23.86 7.21
CA TYR A 219 24.17 -25.21 6.68
C TYR A 219 23.57 -25.21 5.27
N LEU A 220 22.51 -24.46 5.03
CA LEU A 220 21.87 -24.36 3.73
C LEU A 220 22.82 -23.79 2.65
N ASN A 221 23.65 -22.82 3.01
CA ASN A 221 24.63 -22.27 2.05
C ASN A 221 25.72 -23.27 1.61
N LYS A 222 25.86 -24.43 2.27
CA LYS A 222 26.83 -25.47 1.82
C LYS A 222 26.45 -26.10 0.49
N ALA A 223 25.16 -26.13 0.16
CA ALA A 223 24.69 -26.62 -1.12
C ALA A 223 24.97 -25.66 -2.30
N TYR A 224 25.44 -24.45 -2.03
CA TYR A 224 25.61 -23.41 -3.05
C TYR A 224 27.07 -22.95 -3.19
N PRO A 225 27.55 -22.62 -4.42
CA PRO A 225 26.80 -22.71 -5.69
C PRO A 225 26.71 -24.15 -6.26
N PHE A 226 27.51 -25.10 -5.79
CA PHE A 226 27.58 -26.46 -6.28
C PHE A 226 27.33 -27.46 -5.16
N ALA A 227 26.22 -28.18 -5.25
CA ALA A 227 25.86 -29.23 -4.32
C ALA A 227 26.88 -30.41 -4.45
N THR A 228 27.30 -30.93 -3.32
CA THR A 228 28.29 -32.04 -3.29
C THR A 228 27.69 -33.39 -2.89
N ASP A 229 26.42 -33.39 -2.49
CA ASP A 229 25.67 -34.57 -2.06
C ASP A 229 24.20 -34.50 -2.47
N GLU A 230 23.48 -35.60 -2.27
CA GLU A 230 22.07 -35.71 -2.65
C GLU A 230 21.17 -34.73 -1.85
N THR A 231 21.49 -34.45 -0.60
CA THR A 231 20.75 -33.48 0.23
C THR A 231 20.85 -32.09 -0.37
N GLY A 232 22.08 -31.65 -0.73
CA GLY A 232 22.28 -30.35 -1.36
C GLY A 232 21.62 -30.24 -2.75
N ILE A 233 21.61 -31.30 -3.54
CA ILE A 233 20.89 -31.33 -4.84
C ILE A 233 19.39 -31.14 -4.63
N ARG A 234 18.79 -31.87 -3.68
CA ARG A 234 17.36 -31.73 -3.32
C ARG A 234 17.02 -30.34 -2.80
N GLU A 235 17.92 -29.74 -2.02
CA GLU A 235 17.77 -28.38 -1.52
C GLU A 235 17.77 -27.38 -2.68
N GLN A 236 18.71 -27.49 -3.63
CA GLN A 236 18.75 -26.63 -4.84
C GLN A 236 17.48 -26.76 -5.69
N GLU A 237 16.97 -27.99 -5.87
CA GLU A 237 15.68 -28.21 -6.56
C GLU A 237 14.53 -27.52 -5.84
N ALA A 238 14.45 -27.70 -4.51
CA ALA A 238 13.37 -27.18 -3.68
C ALA A 238 13.34 -25.64 -3.66
N LEU A 239 14.50 -25.00 -3.50
CA LEU A 239 14.61 -23.52 -3.50
C LEU A 239 14.55 -22.91 -4.90
N GLY A 240 14.68 -23.74 -5.95
CA GLY A 240 14.63 -23.35 -7.35
C GLY A 240 13.32 -23.74 -8.03
N ARG A 241 13.34 -24.81 -8.81
CA ARG A 241 12.25 -25.24 -9.69
C ARG A 241 10.96 -25.55 -8.94
N ASP A 242 11.04 -26.26 -7.81
CA ASP A 242 9.85 -26.60 -7.03
C ASP A 242 9.22 -25.33 -6.44
N ASN A 243 10.06 -24.40 -5.96
CA ASN A 243 9.57 -23.10 -5.48
C ASN A 243 8.85 -22.31 -6.58
N HIS A 244 9.34 -22.33 -7.83
CA HIS A 244 8.65 -21.68 -8.96
C HIS A 244 7.23 -22.21 -9.16
N GLU A 245 7.03 -23.52 -9.05
CA GLU A 245 5.69 -24.13 -9.19
C GLU A 245 4.79 -23.73 -8.01
N ILE A 246 5.32 -23.69 -6.78
CA ILE A 246 4.58 -23.21 -5.61
C ILE A 246 4.18 -21.73 -5.78
N ILE A 247 5.12 -20.87 -6.19
CA ILE A 247 4.88 -19.44 -6.43
C ILE A 247 3.81 -19.22 -7.49
N LYS A 248 3.87 -19.94 -8.61
CA LYS A 248 2.90 -19.87 -9.71
C LYS A 248 1.49 -20.23 -9.25
N LYS A 249 1.35 -21.34 -8.50
CA LYS A 249 0.07 -21.76 -7.91
C LYS A 249 -0.44 -20.74 -6.89
N ALA A 250 0.42 -20.28 -5.98
CA ALA A 250 0.06 -19.33 -4.93
C ALA A 250 -0.37 -17.97 -5.51
N ARG A 251 0.36 -17.44 -6.50
CA ARG A 251 -0.03 -16.25 -7.26
C ARG A 251 -1.43 -16.38 -7.81
N LYS A 252 -1.71 -17.47 -8.53
CA LYS A 252 -3.04 -17.73 -9.12
C LYS A 252 -4.13 -17.76 -8.04
N ALA A 253 -3.92 -18.50 -6.95
CA ALA A 253 -4.88 -18.60 -5.85
C ALA A 253 -5.15 -17.24 -5.17
N ILE A 254 -4.13 -16.40 -5.01
CA ILE A 254 -4.27 -15.04 -4.47
C ILE A 254 -5.07 -14.16 -5.44
N GLU A 255 -4.75 -14.17 -6.73
CA GLU A 255 -5.39 -13.33 -7.75
C GLU A 255 -6.84 -13.75 -8.02
N GLU A 256 -7.15 -15.03 -7.98
CA GLU A 256 -8.51 -15.58 -8.12
C GLU A 256 -9.33 -15.47 -6.81
N GLY A 257 -8.66 -15.23 -5.68
CA GLY A 257 -9.31 -15.13 -4.38
C GLY A 257 -9.80 -16.48 -3.84
N ASN A 258 -9.01 -17.54 -4.03
CA ASN A 258 -9.31 -18.89 -3.60
C ASN A 258 -8.55 -19.27 -2.32
N PRO A 259 -9.13 -19.09 -1.11
CA PRO A 259 -8.43 -19.36 0.14
C PRO A 259 -8.22 -20.87 0.41
N GLU A 260 -9.08 -21.72 -0.10
CA GLU A 260 -8.97 -23.18 0.06
C GLU A 260 -7.74 -23.70 -0.68
N GLU A 261 -7.60 -23.33 -1.93
CA GLU A 261 -6.44 -23.68 -2.75
C GLU A 261 -5.16 -23.11 -2.17
N LEU A 262 -5.19 -21.84 -1.73
CA LEU A 262 -4.02 -21.20 -1.11
C LEU A 262 -3.58 -21.92 0.17
N GLY A 263 -4.53 -22.41 0.99
CA GLY A 263 -4.24 -23.21 2.18
C GLY A 263 -3.61 -24.55 1.84
N CYS A 264 -4.09 -25.23 0.80
CA CYS A 264 -3.48 -26.47 0.28
C CYS A 264 -2.03 -26.21 -0.17
N ILE A 265 -1.78 -25.10 -0.88
CA ILE A 265 -0.44 -24.73 -1.33
C ILE A 265 0.49 -24.40 -0.15
N MET A 266 0.00 -23.77 0.92
CA MET A 266 0.79 -23.56 2.15
C MET A 266 1.25 -24.90 2.76
N THR A 267 0.37 -25.88 2.80
CA THR A 267 0.67 -27.24 3.32
C THR A 267 1.65 -27.96 2.39
N GLU A 268 1.48 -27.83 1.06
CA GLU A 268 2.40 -28.38 0.06
C GLU A 268 3.81 -27.78 0.22
N ALA A 269 3.90 -26.45 0.39
CA ALA A 269 5.16 -25.74 0.58
C ALA A 269 5.88 -26.16 1.88
N GLN A 270 5.14 -26.35 2.98
CA GLN A 270 5.72 -26.87 4.23
C GLN A 270 6.26 -28.29 4.04
N LYS A 271 5.46 -29.16 3.44
CA LYS A 271 5.88 -30.54 3.16
C LYS A 271 7.15 -30.60 2.31
N LEU A 272 7.22 -29.78 1.24
CA LEU A 272 8.41 -29.66 0.41
C LEU A 272 9.63 -29.22 1.21
N PHE A 273 9.46 -28.26 2.11
CA PHE A 273 10.51 -27.78 2.99
C PHE A 273 11.01 -28.90 3.92
N ASP A 274 10.10 -29.62 4.58
CA ASP A 274 10.41 -30.69 5.52
C ASP A 274 11.14 -31.86 4.84
N GLU A 275 10.74 -32.23 3.61
CA GLU A 275 11.30 -33.37 2.90
C GLU A 275 12.63 -33.08 2.19
N LYS A 276 12.82 -31.88 1.67
CA LYS A 276 13.96 -31.55 0.81
C LYS A 276 14.98 -30.57 1.43
N ILE A 277 14.56 -29.66 2.32
CA ILE A 277 15.41 -28.60 2.87
C ILE A 277 15.81 -28.90 4.31
N ALA A 278 14.85 -29.28 5.15
CA ALA A 278 15.10 -29.53 6.57
C ALA A 278 16.22 -30.56 6.84
N PRO A 279 16.44 -31.61 6.01
CA PRO A 279 17.53 -32.55 6.21
C PRO A 279 18.93 -31.92 6.19
N ALA A 280 19.12 -30.75 5.55
CA ALA A 280 20.39 -30.05 5.53
C ALA A 280 20.81 -29.50 6.91
N CYS A 281 19.85 -29.26 7.83
CA CYS A 281 20.10 -28.79 9.20
C CYS A 281 19.06 -29.33 10.18
N ILE A 282 18.99 -30.65 10.32
CA ILE A 282 17.93 -31.34 11.06
C ILE A 282 17.84 -30.89 12.53
N ASP A 283 18.96 -30.57 13.17
CA ASP A 283 18.99 -30.12 14.59
C ASP A 283 18.13 -28.88 14.84
N GLU A 284 18.08 -27.96 13.87
CA GLU A 284 17.33 -26.69 13.96
C GLU A 284 15.99 -26.76 13.22
N LEU A 285 15.87 -27.62 12.19
CA LEU A 285 14.74 -27.67 11.28
C LEU A 285 13.80 -28.87 11.49
N ALA A 286 14.08 -29.75 12.49
CA ALA A 286 13.11 -30.74 12.92
C ALA A 286 11.82 -30.11 13.48
N SER A 287 11.94 -28.92 14.06
CA SER A 287 10.84 -27.99 14.40
C SER A 287 9.66 -28.64 15.14
N PRO A 288 9.86 -29.30 16.30
CA PRO A 288 8.79 -30.02 16.98
C PRO A 288 7.64 -29.12 17.45
N VAL A 289 7.94 -27.88 17.86
CA VAL A 289 6.91 -26.92 18.30
C VAL A 289 6.07 -26.46 17.10
N LEU A 290 6.71 -26.13 15.97
CA LEU A 290 6.02 -25.79 14.73
C LEU A 290 5.07 -26.92 14.31
N HIS A 291 5.59 -28.15 14.23
CA HIS A 291 4.78 -29.31 13.84
C HIS A 291 3.65 -29.62 14.82
N SER A 292 3.82 -29.33 16.12
CA SER A 292 2.74 -29.45 17.10
C SER A 292 1.57 -28.48 16.81
N VAL A 293 1.85 -27.32 16.23
CA VAL A 293 0.83 -26.34 15.80
C VAL A 293 0.23 -26.75 14.46
N LEU A 294 1.07 -27.13 13.49
CA LEU A 294 0.60 -27.56 12.16
C LEU A 294 -0.35 -28.77 12.22
N ASN A 295 -0.15 -29.67 13.17
CA ASN A 295 -0.94 -30.89 13.34
C ASN A 295 -2.02 -30.78 14.43
N ASP A 296 -2.26 -29.59 15.00
CA ASP A 296 -3.23 -29.40 16.07
C ASP A 296 -4.68 -29.58 15.58
N PRO A 297 -5.45 -30.57 16.11
CA PRO A 297 -6.81 -30.85 15.66
C PRO A 297 -7.81 -29.69 15.90
N HIS A 298 -7.54 -28.81 16.85
CA HIS A 298 -8.40 -27.65 17.11
C HIS A 298 -8.21 -26.61 16.02
N LEU A 299 -6.96 -26.33 15.64
CA LEU A 299 -6.62 -25.37 14.60
C LEU A 299 -7.12 -25.80 13.22
N GLN A 300 -7.04 -27.10 12.89
CA GLN A 300 -7.51 -27.65 11.61
C GLN A 300 -9.00 -27.35 11.33
N LYS A 301 -9.82 -27.15 12.34
CA LYS A 301 -11.23 -26.76 12.18
C LYS A 301 -11.39 -25.34 11.65
N TRP A 302 -10.42 -24.46 11.91
CA TRP A 302 -10.51 -23.02 11.68
C TRP A 302 -9.61 -22.50 10.55
N ILE A 303 -8.66 -23.32 10.06
CA ILE A 303 -7.71 -22.93 9.00
C ILE A 303 -8.01 -23.65 7.69
N TYR A 304 -7.53 -23.07 6.60
CA TYR A 304 -7.36 -23.73 5.31
C TYR A 304 -5.97 -24.36 5.16
N GLY A 305 -4.95 -23.78 5.77
CA GLY A 305 -3.59 -24.28 5.78
C GLY A 305 -2.67 -23.44 6.65
N ALA A 306 -1.47 -23.94 6.88
CA ALA A 306 -0.45 -23.29 7.70
C ALA A 306 0.97 -23.70 7.25
N LYS A 307 1.97 -22.87 7.56
CA LYS A 307 3.40 -23.16 7.32
C LYS A 307 4.29 -22.31 8.21
N GLY A 308 5.54 -22.69 8.35
CA GLY A 308 6.57 -21.88 9.00
C GLY A 308 6.89 -20.59 8.26
N VAL A 309 7.61 -19.67 8.89
CA VAL A 309 7.95 -18.34 8.36
C VAL A 309 9.45 -18.08 8.43
N GLY A 310 10.00 -17.42 7.42
CA GLY A 310 11.37 -16.95 7.34
C GLY A 310 12.36 -18.11 7.28
N SER A 311 13.34 -18.17 8.19
CA SER A 311 14.28 -19.29 8.23
C SER A 311 13.66 -20.61 8.69
N GLN A 312 12.34 -20.66 8.89
CA GLN A 312 11.63 -21.81 9.46
C GLN A 312 12.10 -22.13 10.90
N GLY A 313 12.17 -23.40 11.27
CA GLY A 313 12.45 -23.79 12.66
C GLY A 313 11.30 -23.48 13.60
N ASP A 314 11.53 -23.59 14.90
CA ASP A 314 10.54 -23.31 15.94
C ASP A 314 10.38 -21.79 16.24
N GLY A 315 10.48 -20.93 15.21
CA GLY A 315 10.38 -19.48 15.39
C GLY A 315 8.96 -18.94 15.27
N THR A 316 8.44 -18.91 14.04
CA THR A 316 7.16 -18.27 13.73
C THR A 316 6.37 -19.13 12.75
N VAL A 317 5.05 -19.21 12.96
CA VAL A 317 4.09 -19.88 12.08
C VAL A 317 3.13 -18.88 11.46
N GLN A 318 2.70 -19.13 10.24
CA GLN A 318 1.60 -18.45 9.60
C GLN A 318 0.44 -19.41 9.29
N LEU A 319 -0.78 -18.97 9.58
CA LEU A 319 -2.00 -19.74 9.40
C LEU A 319 -3.01 -18.94 8.58
N LEU A 320 -3.65 -19.58 7.62
CA LEU A 320 -4.71 -19.00 6.81
C LEU A 320 -6.07 -19.39 7.39
N ALA A 321 -6.72 -18.48 8.08
CA ALA A 321 -8.01 -18.69 8.71
C ALA A 321 -9.16 -18.72 7.68
N LYS A 322 -10.20 -19.50 7.94
CA LYS A 322 -11.37 -19.65 7.06
C LYS A 322 -12.17 -18.34 6.90
N ASN A 323 -12.24 -17.55 7.97
CA ASN A 323 -12.93 -16.27 8.00
C ASN A 323 -12.47 -15.43 9.21
N LYS A 324 -13.03 -14.23 9.38
CA LYS A 324 -12.69 -13.32 10.48
C LYS A 324 -12.98 -13.91 11.88
N GLU A 325 -14.05 -14.67 12.03
CA GLU A 325 -14.39 -15.33 13.30
C GLU A 325 -13.38 -16.43 13.65
N SER A 326 -13.02 -17.25 12.65
CA SER A 326 -11.98 -18.28 12.79
C SER A 326 -10.62 -17.65 13.11
N GLN A 327 -10.29 -16.51 12.49
CA GLN A 327 -9.07 -15.76 12.78
C GLN A 327 -8.98 -15.41 14.28
N GLN A 328 -10.07 -14.88 14.85
CA GLN A 328 -10.09 -14.51 16.26
C GLN A 328 -9.98 -15.76 17.18
N LYS A 329 -10.68 -16.84 16.85
CA LYS A 329 -10.59 -18.10 17.60
C LYS A 329 -9.17 -18.68 17.62
N ILE A 330 -8.46 -18.61 16.49
CA ILE A 330 -7.06 -19.04 16.39
C ILE A 330 -6.17 -18.20 17.30
N ILE A 331 -6.32 -16.85 17.24
CA ILE A 331 -5.54 -15.94 18.07
C ILE A 331 -5.77 -16.20 19.55
N ASP A 332 -7.03 -16.31 19.97
CA ASP A 332 -7.39 -16.56 21.37
C ASP A 332 -6.86 -17.92 21.85
N TYR A 333 -6.98 -18.96 21.03
CA TYR A 333 -6.46 -20.29 21.35
C TYR A 333 -4.93 -20.31 21.48
N LEU A 334 -4.22 -19.75 20.53
CA LEU A 334 -2.75 -19.71 20.56
C LEU A 334 -2.22 -18.89 21.73
N ASN A 335 -2.85 -17.76 22.04
CA ASN A 335 -2.41 -16.89 23.15
C ASN A 335 -2.75 -17.50 24.52
N ASN A 336 -3.97 -17.98 24.70
CA ASN A 336 -4.45 -18.38 26.03
C ASN A 336 -4.14 -19.85 26.38
N GLU A 337 -4.25 -20.77 25.39
CA GLU A 337 -4.09 -22.22 25.63
C GLU A 337 -2.67 -22.70 25.27
N ARG A 338 -2.04 -22.10 24.27
CA ARG A 338 -0.71 -22.50 23.80
C ARG A 338 0.40 -21.57 24.29
N HIS A 339 0.06 -20.45 24.95
CA HIS A 339 1.00 -19.45 25.48
C HIS A 339 1.98 -18.91 24.44
N MET A 340 1.49 -18.70 23.21
CA MET A 340 2.21 -18.12 22.08
C MET A 340 1.82 -16.66 21.91
N GLU A 341 2.55 -15.92 21.07
CA GLU A 341 2.23 -14.52 20.74
C GLU A 341 1.62 -14.43 19.34
N ALA A 342 0.29 -14.57 19.26
CA ALA A 342 -0.44 -14.56 17.99
C ALA A 342 -1.14 -13.23 17.73
N PHE A 343 -1.12 -12.80 16.47
CA PHE A 343 -1.87 -11.63 15.99
C PHE A 343 -2.38 -11.88 14.57
N GLY A 344 -3.43 -11.14 14.19
CA GLY A 344 -4.05 -11.27 12.88
C GLY A 344 -3.75 -10.09 11.97
N PHE A 345 -3.67 -10.35 10.66
CA PHE A 345 -3.77 -9.34 9.64
C PHE A 345 -4.66 -9.81 8.48
N GLN A 346 -5.04 -8.88 7.62
CA GLN A 346 -5.87 -9.18 6.46
C GLN A 346 -5.12 -8.78 5.19
N LEU A 347 -5.03 -9.72 4.27
CA LEU A 347 -4.64 -9.43 2.90
C LEU A 347 -5.92 -9.05 2.15
N ASN A 348 -6.15 -7.75 2.02
CA ASN A 348 -7.41 -7.23 1.51
C ASN A 348 -7.53 -7.40 0.00
N ALA A 349 -8.74 -7.76 -0.44
CA ALA A 349 -9.05 -7.77 -1.87
C ALA A 349 -8.70 -6.42 -2.50
N GLY A 350 -7.98 -6.44 -3.61
CA GLY A 350 -7.74 -5.25 -4.41
C GLY A 350 -9.05 -4.77 -5.01
N GLY A 351 -9.51 -3.59 -4.58
CA GLY A 351 -10.59 -2.83 -5.18
C GLY A 351 -11.88 -3.59 -5.51
N LYS A 352 -12.80 -3.74 -4.55
CA LYS A 352 -14.19 -4.09 -4.84
C LYS A 352 -14.88 -3.02 -5.69
N ILE A 353 -14.39 -1.78 -5.65
CA ILE A 353 -14.99 -0.65 -6.35
C ILE A 353 -14.46 -0.62 -7.78
N LYS A 354 -15.36 -0.75 -8.74
CA LYS A 354 -15.06 -0.76 -10.18
C LYS A 354 -15.74 0.39 -10.93
N LYS A 355 -16.52 1.19 -10.23
CA LYS A 355 -17.28 2.29 -10.79
C LYS A 355 -16.82 3.61 -10.18
N ALA A 356 -16.82 4.66 -10.98
CA ALA A 356 -16.61 6.03 -10.54
C ALA A 356 -17.63 6.99 -11.14
N ILE A 357 -17.86 8.10 -10.45
CA ILE A 357 -18.66 9.23 -10.93
C ILE A 357 -17.85 10.52 -10.84
N ILE A 358 -17.97 11.36 -11.87
CA ILE A 358 -17.38 12.70 -11.91
C ILE A 358 -18.50 13.69 -12.30
N PRO A 359 -19.05 14.45 -11.34
CA PRO A 359 -20.02 15.50 -11.64
C PRO A 359 -19.29 16.72 -12.22
N ILE A 360 -19.58 17.05 -13.49
CA ILE A 360 -18.99 18.17 -14.23
C ILE A 360 -20.05 19.08 -14.90
N ALA A 361 -21.33 18.94 -14.52
CA ALA A 361 -22.43 19.74 -15.02
C ALA A 361 -22.43 21.21 -14.55
N GLY A 362 -21.47 21.62 -13.70
CA GLY A 362 -21.39 22.95 -13.12
C GLY A 362 -21.00 24.03 -14.14
N ALA A 363 -21.62 25.22 -14.03
CA ALA A 363 -21.38 26.34 -14.95
C ALA A 363 -19.98 26.99 -14.84
N GLY A 364 -19.20 26.72 -13.77
CA GLY A 364 -17.85 27.27 -13.60
C GLY A 364 -17.78 28.79 -13.45
N THR A 365 -18.81 29.42 -12.88
CA THR A 365 -18.99 30.88 -12.83
C THR A 365 -17.82 31.66 -12.23
N ARG A 366 -17.07 31.06 -11.29
CA ARG A 366 -15.88 31.69 -10.67
C ARG A 366 -14.74 31.92 -11.66
N MET A 367 -14.72 31.21 -12.79
CA MET A 367 -13.69 31.30 -13.83
C MET A 367 -14.19 32.03 -15.08
N PHE A 368 -15.34 32.72 -14.99
CA PHE A 368 -15.82 33.55 -16.08
C PHE A 368 -14.83 34.72 -16.34
N PRO A 369 -14.54 35.11 -17.61
CA PRO A 369 -15.22 34.68 -18.84
C PRO A 369 -14.65 33.40 -19.49
N GLN A 370 -13.56 32.81 -18.99
CA GLN A 370 -12.92 31.64 -19.61
C GLN A 370 -13.90 30.45 -19.77
N THR A 371 -14.76 30.22 -18.76
CA THR A 371 -15.74 29.12 -18.77
C THR A 371 -16.92 29.34 -19.71
N PHE A 372 -17.03 30.53 -20.30
CA PHE A 372 -17.94 30.79 -21.42
C PHE A 372 -17.45 30.10 -22.70
N PHE A 373 -16.14 30.08 -22.93
CA PHE A 373 -15.53 29.55 -24.16
C PHE A 373 -15.19 28.06 -24.04
N THR A 374 -14.81 27.59 -22.85
CA THR A 374 -14.36 26.23 -22.64
C THR A 374 -14.84 25.74 -21.28
N LYS A 375 -15.40 24.53 -21.23
CA LYS A 375 -15.83 23.93 -19.97
C LYS A 375 -14.67 23.81 -18.99
N LYS A 376 -14.93 24.01 -17.70
CA LYS A 376 -13.91 23.97 -16.64
C LYS A 376 -13.09 22.68 -16.66
N ALA A 377 -13.74 21.54 -16.85
CA ALA A 377 -13.08 20.22 -16.91
C ALA A 377 -12.19 20.03 -18.16
N LEU A 378 -12.37 20.86 -19.20
CA LEU A 378 -11.61 20.81 -20.45
C LEU A 378 -10.48 21.85 -20.51
N LEU A 379 -10.29 22.65 -19.47
CA LEU A 379 -9.16 23.58 -19.41
C LEU A 379 -7.82 22.85 -19.47
N PRO A 380 -6.87 23.34 -20.30
CA PRO A 380 -5.57 22.72 -20.45
C PRO A 380 -4.71 22.94 -19.19
N ILE A 381 -4.08 21.88 -18.73
CA ILE A 381 -3.13 21.89 -17.62
C ILE A 381 -1.85 21.20 -18.09
N MET A 382 -0.72 21.80 -17.78
CA MET A 382 0.59 21.22 -18.05
C MET A 382 1.07 20.42 -16.84
N ASP A 383 1.52 19.20 -17.07
CA ASP A 383 2.15 18.35 -16.04
C ASP A 383 3.64 18.65 -15.87
N GLU A 384 4.28 17.95 -14.94
CA GLU A 384 5.71 18.11 -14.64
C GLU A 384 6.63 17.66 -15.77
N SER A 385 6.13 16.81 -16.68
CA SER A 385 6.86 16.37 -17.87
C SER A 385 6.72 17.34 -19.06
N GLY A 386 5.93 18.40 -18.89
CA GLY A 386 5.65 19.40 -19.93
C GLY A 386 4.51 18.99 -20.88
N VAL A 387 3.80 17.91 -20.61
CA VAL A 387 2.64 17.50 -21.40
C VAL A 387 1.42 18.33 -21.00
N VAL A 388 0.76 18.91 -22.01
CA VAL A 388 -0.46 19.70 -21.83
C VAL A 388 -1.67 18.84 -22.20
N LYS A 389 -2.60 18.66 -21.25
CA LYS A 389 -3.82 17.90 -21.47
C LYS A 389 -5.00 18.50 -20.69
N PRO A 390 -6.27 18.21 -21.07
CA PRO A 390 -7.43 18.68 -20.33
C PRO A 390 -7.41 18.20 -18.87
N ALA A 391 -7.90 19.03 -17.94
CA ALA A 391 -8.06 18.65 -16.52
C ALA A 391 -8.79 17.32 -16.33
N LEU A 392 -9.83 17.08 -17.14
CA LEU A 392 -10.59 15.82 -17.14
C LEU A 392 -9.68 14.60 -17.39
N MET A 393 -8.70 14.71 -18.27
CA MET A 393 -7.81 13.58 -18.58
C MET A 393 -6.99 13.13 -17.38
N TYR A 394 -6.51 14.07 -16.54
CA TYR A 394 -5.82 13.71 -15.28
C TYR A 394 -6.72 12.89 -14.35
N MET A 395 -8.00 13.27 -14.24
CA MET A 395 -8.96 12.54 -13.41
C MET A 395 -9.28 11.15 -13.97
N LEU A 396 -9.42 11.04 -15.30
CA LEU A 396 -9.71 9.76 -15.96
C LEU A 396 -8.53 8.80 -15.86
N GLU A 397 -7.30 9.28 -16.08
CA GLU A 397 -6.07 8.50 -15.89
C GLU A 397 -5.93 8.00 -14.45
N GLU A 398 -6.13 8.86 -13.46
CA GLU A 398 -6.11 8.53 -12.03
C GLU A 398 -7.10 7.39 -11.70
N LEU A 399 -8.31 7.42 -12.27
CA LEU A 399 -9.34 6.39 -12.09
C LEU A 399 -8.96 5.08 -12.78
N VAL A 400 -8.47 5.15 -14.02
CA VAL A 400 -8.06 3.96 -14.78
C VAL A 400 -6.86 3.27 -14.12
N ASP A 401 -5.90 4.05 -13.62
CA ASP A 401 -4.75 3.54 -12.87
C ASP A 401 -5.16 2.93 -11.51
N ALA A 402 -6.30 3.38 -10.96
CA ALA A 402 -6.95 2.74 -9.82
C ALA A 402 -7.80 1.51 -10.19
N GLU A 403 -7.75 1.04 -11.45
CA GLU A 403 -8.50 -0.12 -12.00
C GLU A 403 -10.02 0.06 -12.02
N ILE A 404 -10.51 1.29 -12.12
CA ILE A 404 -11.93 1.56 -12.37
C ILE A 404 -12.27 1.11 -13.80
N LYS A 405 -13.42 0.48 -13.96
CA LYS A 405 -13.89 -0.07 -15.25
C LYS A 405 -14.96 0.79 -15.89
N ASP A 406 -15.85 1.37 -15.10
CA ASP A 406 -16.96 2.20 -15.57
C ASP A 406 -16.87 3.58 -14.92
N ILE A 407 -16.75 4.62 -15.74
CA ILE A 407 -16.61 6.01 -15.29
C ILE A 407 -17.83 6.78 -15.82
N TYR A 408 -18.68 7.26 -14.92
CA TYR A 408 -19.88 8.01 -15.26
C TYR A 408 -19.60 9.50 -15.14
N LEU A 409 -19.56 10.22 -16.27
CA LEU A 409 -19.48 11.67 -16.30
C LEU A 409 -20.90 12.26 -16.24
N ILE A 410 -21.18 13.06 -15.21
CA ILE A 410 -22.48 13.74 -15.08
C ILE A 410 -22.33 15.12 -15.65
N ILE A 411 -22.94 15.35 -16.82
CA ILE A 411 -22.85 16.54 -17.65
C ILE A 411 -24.16 17.33 -17.66
N GLY A 412 -24.09 18.59 -18.05
CA GLY A 412 -25.29 19.42 -18.26
C GLY A 412 -26.04 19.05 -19.53
N ALA A 413 -27.36 19.39 -19.58
CA ALA A 413 -28.16 19.21 -20.78
C ALA A 413 -27.62 20.07 -21.94
N GLY A 414 -27.47 19.45 -23.12
CA GLY A 414 -26.94 20.09 -24.33
C GLY A 414 -25.40 20.03 -24.46
N GLU A 415 -24.73 19.37 -23.52
CA GLU A 415 -23.26 19.20 -23.54
C GLU A 415 -22.81 17.86 -24.13
N GLU A 416 -23.76 16.99 -24.50
CA GLU A 416 -23.52 15.59 -24.87
C GLU A 416 -22.57 15.45 -26.06
N GLU A 417 -22.77 16.26 -27.12
CA GLU A 417 -21.98 16.18 -28.32
C GLU A 417 -20.53 16.68 -28.11
N GLU A 418 -20.33 17.65 -27.21
CA GLU A 418 -19.00 18.16 -26.86
C GLU A 418 -18.17 17.05 -26.18
N TYR A 419 -18.76 16.36 -25.19
CA TYR A 419 -18.06 15.29 -24.48
C TYR A 419 -17.93 13.99 -25.30
N LYS A 420 -18.90 13.66 -26.15
CA LYS A 420 -18.79 12.52 -27.05
C LYS A 420 -17.60 12.65 -27.99
N ARG A 421 -17.39 13.82 -28.58
CA ARG A 421 -16.27 14.07 -29.51
C ARG A 421 -14.90 13.86 -28.88
N LEU A 422 -14.76 13.96 -27.57
CA LEU A 422 -13.49 13.69 -26.88
C LEU A 422 -13.09 12.21 -26.94
N PHE A 423 -14.09 11.32 -27.11
CA PHE A 423 -13.92 9.86 -27.06
C PHE A 423 -14.47 9.18 -28.32
N ASP A 424 -14.88 9.95 -29.34
CA ASP A 424 -15.31 9.44 -30.63
C ASP A 424 -14.08 9.33 -31.51
N PHE A 425 -13.46 8.17 -31.45
CA PHE A 425 -12.32 7.83 -32.30
C PHE A 425 -12.87 7.36 -33.63
N ASP A 426 -12.62 8.14 -34.68
CA ASP A 426 -12.98 7.79 -36.04
C ASP A 426 -12.42 6.38 -36.37
N GLU A 427 -13.22 5.51 -36.96
CA GLU A 427 -12.80 4.18 -37.43
C GLU A 427 -11.64 4.23 -38.44
N ASP A 428 -11.33 5.45 -38.96
CA ASP A 428 -10.22 5.68 -39.87
C ASP A 428 -8.87 5.74 -39.14
N LYS A 429 -8.23 4.59 -39.02
CA LYS A 429 -6.87 4.44 -38.47
C LYS A 429 -5.80 5.30 -39.16
N ARG A 430 -6.09 5.91 -40.31
CA ARG A 430 -5.13 6.74 -41.06
C ARG A 430 -4.62 7.93 -40.29
N TYR A 431 -5.49 8.58 -39.49
CA TYR A 431 -5.04 9.69 -38.63
C TYR A 431 -4.06 9.21 -37.56
N ARG A 432 -4.40 8.12 -36.84
CA ARG A 432 -3.53 7.50 -35.84
C ARG A 432 -2.17 7.13 -36.44
N ASP A 433 -2.17 6.49 -37.63
CA ASP A 433 -0.96 6.02 -38.28
C ASP A 433 -0.10 7.16 -38.84
N SER A 434 -0.67 8.35 -39.07
CA SER A 434 0.05 9.56 -39.44
C SER A 434 0.79 10.23 -38.28
N LEU A 435 0.46 9.88 -37.03
CA LEU A 435 1.08 10.48 -35.85
C LEU A 435 2.48 9.92 -35.58
N PRO A 436 3.41 10.71 -35.01
CA PRO A 436 4.68 10.21 -34.49
C PRO A 436 4.45 9.11 -33.43
N GLU A 437 5.37 8.15 -33.33
CA GLU A 437 5.26 7.01 -32.42
C GLU A 437 5.03 7.46 -30.94
N SER A 438 5.72 8.51 -30.51
CA SER A 438 5.56 9.08 -29.17
C SER A 438 4.15 9.60 -28.86
N VAL A 439 3.39 9.99 -29.89
CA VAL A 439 2.01 10.48 -29.77
C VAL A 439 1.00 9.35 -29.92
N ARG A 440 1.31 8.33 -30.71
CA ARG A 440 0.40 7.16 -30.91
C ARG A 440 0.09 6.44 -29.60
N ASN A 441 1.08 6.23 -28.75
CA ASN A 441 0.88 5.59 -27.44
C ASN A 441 -0.11 6.39 -26.57
N TYR A 442 -0.06 7.72 -26.67
CA TYR A 442 -1.00 8.56 -25.95
C TYR A 442 -2.41 8.52 -26.56
N TYR A 443 -2.50 8.49 -27.89
CA TYR A 443 -3.76 8.30 -28.60
C TYR A 443 -4.44 6.97 -28.20
N ASP A 444 -3.70 5.86 -28.23
CA ASP A 444 -4.19 4.54 -27.82
C ASP A 444 -4.66 4.55 -26.37
N ARG A 445 -3.98 5.28 -25.50
CA ARG A 445 -4.38 5.44 -24.09
C ARG A 445 -5.69 6.21 -23.93
N ILE A 446 -5.90 7.27 -24.72
CA ILE A 446 -7.17 8.02 -24.70
C ILE A 446 -8.33 7.14 -25.19
N GLU A 447 -8.11 6.34 -26.24
CA GLU A 447 -9.09 5.37 -26.74
C GLU A 447 -9.46 4.35 -25.66
N GLU A 448 -8.48 3.73 -25.00
CA GLU A 448 -8.70 2.80 -23.89
C GLU A 448 -9.54 3.44 -22.76
N ILE A 449 -9.25 4.69 -22.42
CA ILE A 449 -9.98 5.45 -21.40
C ILE A 449 -11.41 5.71 -21.87
N GLY A 450 -11.59 6.13 -23.12
CA GLY A 450 -12.89 6.44 -23.71
C GLY A 450 -13.86 5.28 -23.66
N GLN A 451 -13.39 4.05 -23.86
CA GLN A 451 -14.19 2.83 -23.76
C GLN A 451 -14.81 2.59 -22.38
N LYS A 452 -14.27 3.25 -21.32
CA LYS A 452 -14.75 3.14 -19.94
C LYS A 452 -15.67 4.30 -19.52
N VAL A 453 -15.83 5.31 -20.38
CA VAL A 453 -16.57 6.53 -20.07
C VAL A 453 -18.03 6.41 -20.51
N HIS A 454 -18.94 6.76 -19.60
CA HIS A 454 -20.37 6.79 -19.83
C HIS A 454 -20.92 8.18 -19.48
N LEU A 455 -21.69 8.79 -20.37
CA LEU A 455 -22.29 10.11 -20.14
C LEU A 455 -23.67 9.99 -19.49
N ILE A 456 -23.90 10.78 -18.45
CA ILE A 456 -25.19 10.93 -17.77
C ILE A 456 -25.58 12.41 -17.81
N VAL A 457 -26.75 12.71 -18.35
CA VAL A 457 -27.25 14.09 -18.49
C VAL A 457 -28.05 14.48 -17.26
N GLN A 458 -27.61 15.52 -16.56
CA GLN A 458 -28.43 16.23 -15.57
C GLN A 458 -29.35 17.19 -16.30
N LYS A 459 -30.62 16.84 -16.45
CA LYS A 459 -31.62 17.67 -17.18
C LYS A 459 -32.01 18.93 -16.41
N GLU A 460 -32.10 18.84 -15.10
CA GLU A 460 -32.50 19.93 -14.21
C GLU A 460 -31.39 20.23 -13.20
N LYS A 461 -31.06 21.51 -13.06
CA LYS A 461 -30.02 21.94 -12.11
C LYS A 461 -30.65 22.15 -10.73
N LYS A 462 -30.72 21.09 -9.91
CA LYS A 462 -31.30 21.09 -8.55
C LYS A 462 -30.23 20.87 -7.47
N GLY A 463 -28.98 21.33 -7.68
CA GLY A 463 -27.87 21.17 -6.73
C GLY A 463 -26.93 20.02 -7.05
N PHE A 464 -25.85 19.94 -6.27
CA PHE A 464 -24.77 18.97 -6.44
C PHE A 464 -25.23 17.54 -6.08
N GLY A 465 -25.93 17.37 -4.95
CA GLY A 465 -26.46 16.07 -4.53
C GLY A 465 -27.44 15.50 -5.57
N HIS A 466 -28.26 16.34 -6.21
CA HIS A 466 -29.13 15.93 -7.31
C HIS A 466 -28.33 15.44 -8.52
N ALA A 467 -27.21 16.11 -8.87
CA ALA A 467 -26.33 15.65 -9.95
C ALA A 467 -25.78 14.25 -9.64
N VAL A 468 -25.21 14.06 -8.45
CA VAL A 468 -24.64 12.78 -8.00
C VAL A 468 -25.68 11.66 -8.04
N TYR A 469 -26.92 11.94 -7.62
CA TYR A 469 -28.01 10.97 -7.59
C TYR A 469 -28.40 10.45 -8.99
N GLN A 470 -28.16 11.22 -10.08
CA GLN A 470 -28.45 10.77 -11.46
C GLN A 470 -27.72 9.46 -11.81
N ALA A 471 -26.58 9.19 -11.18
CA ALA A 471 -25.81 7.98 -11.41
C ALA A 471 -26.41 6.74 -10.71
N TYR A 472 -27.25 6.89 -9.69
CA TYR A 472 -27.70 5.81 -8.80
C TYR A 472 -28.26 4.59 -9.55
N LYS A 473 -29.08 4.80 -10.56
CA LYS A 473 -29.70 3.73 -11.37
C LYS A 473 -28.68 2.83 -12.09
N TYR A 474 -27.45 3.33 -12.34
CA TYR A 474 -26.39 2.59 -13.01
C TYR A 474 -25.45 1.86 -12.04
N LEU A 475 -25.50 2.22 -10.75
CA LEU A 475 -24.56 1.70 -9.74
C LEU A 475 -24.95 0.33 -9.19
N LYS A 476 -26.21 -0.10 -9.35
CA LYS A 476 -26.71 -1.41 -8.88
C LYS A 476 -26.44 -1.64 -7.37
N LYS A 477 -26.53 -0.59 -6.56
CA LYS A 477 -26.22 -0.58 -5.12
C LYS A 477 -24.75 -0.88 -4.77
N GLU A 478 -23.86 -0.88 -5.75
CA GLU A 478 -22.42 -1.05 -5.51
C GLU A 478 -21.81 0.25 -5.00
N PRO A 479 -20.78 0.18 -4.13
CA PRO A 479 -20.03 1.37 -3.73
C PRO A 479 -19.30 1.96 -4.94
N VAL A 480 -19.19 3.30 -4.98
CA VAL A 480 -18.64 4.05 -6.10
C VAL A 480 -17.62 5.09 -5.60
N VAL A 481 -16.53 5.27 -6.34
CA VAL A 481 -15.65 6.43 -6.15
C VAL A 481 -16.34 7.64 -6.76
N MET A 482 -16.42 8.74 -6.03
CA MET A 482 -16.78 10.04 -6.56
C MET A 482 -15.56 10.96 -6.52
N MET A 483 -15.29 11.65 -7.62
CA MET A 483 -14.27 12.70 -7.72
C MET A 483 -14.93 14.02 -8.10
N LEU A 484 -14.56 15.10 -7.41
CA LEU A 484 -14.99 16.43 -7.82
C LEU A 484 -14.30 16.83 -9.13
N GLY A 485 -15.07 17.33 -10.09
CA GLY A 485 -14.64 17.62 -11.45
C GLY A 485 -13.71 18.84 -11.61
N ASP A 486 -13.28 19.44 -10.51
CA ASP A 486 -12.40 20.62 -10.47
C ASP A 486 -11.17 20.44 -9.58
N PHE A 487 -10.83 19.20 -9.22
CA PHE A 487 -9.63 18.85 -8.47
C PHE A 487 -8.64 18.06 -9.33
N ILE A 488 -7.37 18.38 -9.21
CA ILE A 488 -6.26 17.57 -9.73
C ILE A 488 -5.59 16.88 -8.55
N TYR A 489 -5.46 15.56 -8.65
CA TYR A 489 -4.93 14.72 -7.60
C TYR A 489 -3.49 14.34 -7.90
N LYS A 490 -2.62 14.53 -6.92
CA LYS A 490 -1.22 14.11 -6.98
C LYS A 490 -0.84 13.40 -5.69
N SER A 491 -0.36 12.18 -5.82
CA SER A 491 0.18 11.39 -4.72
C SER A 491 1.70 11.47 -4.70
N ASN A 492 2.28 11.64 -3.53
CA ASN A 492 3.72 11.45 -3.32
C ASN A 492 4.06 9.98 -2.98
N LEU A 493 3.06 9.10 -2.96
CA LEU A 493 3.21 7.66 -2.77
C LEU A 493 3.05 6.95 -4.12
N GLU A 494 3.53 5.73 -4.24
CA GLU A 494 3.27 4.90 -5.43
C GLU A 494 1.80 4.61 -5.67
N LEU A 495 1.00 4.59 -4.60
CA LEU A 495 -0.43 4.47 -4.71
C LEU A 495 -1.03 5.82 -5.09
N SER A 496 -1.85 5.84 -6.12
CA SER A 496 -2.65 6.99 -6.50
C SER A 496 -3.60 7.41 -5.37
N CYS A 497 -4.03 8.66 -5.34
CA CYS A 497 -4.98 9.16 -4.32
C CYS A 497 -6.27 8.33 -4.31
N THR A 498 -6.78 7.97 -5.50
CA THR A 498 -7.96 7.11 -5.64
C THR A 498 -7.74 5.73 -5.04
N ARG A 499 -6.59 5.12 -5.29
CA ARG A 499 -6.26 3.81 -4.70
C ARG A 499 -6.16 3.88 -3.18
N GLN A 500 -5.61 4.97 -2.64
CA GLN A 500 -5.57 5.21 -1.18
C GLN A 500 -6.98 5.31 -0.59
N THR A 501 -7.88 6.05 -1.27
CA THR A 501 -9.29 6.22 -0.85
C THR A 501 -10.06 4.88 -0.89
N ILE A 502 -9.86 4.07 -1.94
CA ILE A 502 -10.43 2.71 -2.03
C ILE A 502 -9.89 1.81 -0.91
N ASN A 503 -8.59 1.88 -0.62
CA ASN A 503 -7.99 1.12 0.46
C ASN A 503 -8.53 1.54 1.83
N ALA A 504 -8.77 2.84 2.05
CA ALA A 504 -9.42 3.34 3.25
C ALA A 504 -10.83 2.77 3.40
N TYR A 505 -11.63 2.75 2.30
CA TYR A 505 -12.95 2.12 2.29
C TYR A 505 -12.89 0.63 2.66
N ASN A 506 -11.98 -0.14 2.06
CA ASN A 506 -11.81 -1.56 2.37
C ASN A 506 -11.49 -1.79 3.86
N LYS A 507 -10.77 -0.86 4.49
CA LYS A 507 -10.37 -0.91 5.90
C LYS A 507 -11.41 -0.32 6.86
N SER A 508 -12.37 0.47 6.35
CA SER A 508 -13.46 1.06 7.16
C SER A 508 -14.56 0.07 7.55
N GLY A 509 -14.56 -1.13 6.95
CA GLY A 509 -15.64 -2.10 7.10
C GLY A 509 -16.84 -1.82 6.21
N GLY A 510 -16.66 -1.07 5.11
CA GLY A 510 -17.69 -0.76 4.13
C GLY A 510 -18.48 0.52 4.41
N LYS A 511 -18.01 1.36 5.34
CA LYS A 511 -18.56 2.71 5.57
C LYS A 511 -18.11 3.67 4.47
N ALA A 512 -18.94 4.67 4.17
CA ALA A 512 -18.56 5.77 3.29
C ALA A 512 -17.25 6.43 3.77
N VAL A 513 -16.43 6.89 2.81
CA VAL A 513 -15.12 7.49 3.09
C VAL A 513 -15.00 8.82 2.36
N VAL A 514 -14.40 9.79 3.00
CA VAL A 514 -13.98 11.05 2.41
C VAL A 514 -12.48 11.22 2.57
N SER A 515 -11.79 11.62 1.50
CA SER A 515 -10.39 12.01 1.57
C SER A 515 -10.25 13.38 2.20
N ILE A 516 -9.31 13.52 3.12
CA ILE A 516 -9.04 14.76 3.84
C ILE A 516 -7.60 15.22 3.64
N LYS A 517 -7.39 16.54 3.73
CA LYS A 517 -6.10 17.19 3.65
C LYS A 517 -5.95 18.20 4.78
N ARG A 518 -4.77 18.28 5.37
CA ARG A 518 -4.44 19.34 6.33
C ARG A 518 -4.32 20.67 5.60
N VAL A 519 -4.97 21.70 6.15
CA VAL A 519 -4.96 23.07 5.62
C VAL A 519 -4.74 24.07 6.76
N PRO A 520 -4.24 25.29 6.47
CA PRO A 520 -4.27 26.40 7.44
C PRO A 520 -5.70 26.74 7.84
N PHE A 521 -5.94 27.18 9.08
CA PHE A 521 -7.27 27.59 9.52
C PHE A 521 -7.84 28.74 8.69
N GLU A 522 -6.98 29.64 8.21
CA GLU A 522 -7.33 30.78 7.35
C GLU A 522 -7.99 30.36 6.03
N ASP A 523 -7.72 29.13 5.60
CA ASP A 523 -8.28 28.55 4.36
C ASP A 523 -9.62 27.83 4.58
N SER A 524 -10.08 27.67 5.82
CA SER A 524 -11.33 26.95 6.16
C SER A 524 -12.54 27.45 5.39
N LYS A 525 -12.63 28.77 5.17
CA LYS A 525 -13.69 29.43 4.40
C LYS A 525 -13.84 28.98 2.94
N ASN A 526 -12.88 28.20 2.43
CA ASN A 526 -12.89 27.71 1.05
C ASN A 526 -13.32 26.25 0.92
N TYR A 527 -13.39 25.50 2.04
CA TYR A 527 -13.56 24.04 2.03
C TYR A 527 -14.59 23.57 3.07
N GLY A 528 -15.10 22.37 2.87
CA GLY A 528 -15.75 21.63 3.94
C GLY A 528 -14.70 21.16 4.96
N ILE A 529 -14.87 21.53 6.23
CA ILE A 529 -13.95 21.18 7.32
C ILE A 529 -14.52 20.00 8.10
N ILE A 530 -13.64 19.04 8.38
CA ILE A 530 -13.96 17.78 9.03
C ILE A 530 -13.45 17.81 10.47
N HIS A 531 -14.31 17.41 11.41
CA HIS A 531 -13.94 17.06 12.77
C HIS A 531 -14.14 15.57 13.01
N GLY A 532 -13.33 14.99 13.90
CA GLY A 532 -13.39 13.57 14.22
C GLY A 532 -12.20 13.12 15.06
N LYS A 533 -12.04 11.81 15.19
CA LYS A 533 -10.97 11.21 15.97
C LYS A 533 -10.16 10.23 15.12
N PHE A 534 -8.84 10.42 15.07
CA PHE A 534 -7.94 9.47 14.42
C PHE A 534 -7.94 8.12 15.13
N LYS A 535 -7.96 7.04 14.34
CA LYS A 535 -7.91 5.67 14.87
C LYS A 535 -6.52 5.38 15.40
N THR A 536 -6.44 4.91 16.64
CA THR A 536 -5.16 4.57 17.29
C THR A 536 -4.37 3.52 16.49
N GLU A 537 -5.08 2.53 15.93
CA GLU A 537 -4.47 1.42 15.16
C GLU A 537 -4.14 1.83 13.71
N ARG A 538 -4.74 2.91 13.21
CA ARG A 538 -4.61 3.39 11.83
C ARG A 538 -4.63 4.91 11.81
N PRO A 539 -3.55 5.59 12.18
CA PRO A 539 -3.50 7.04 12.38
C PRO A 539 -3.68 7.87 11.09
N TYR A 540 -3.84 7.21 9.94
CA TYR A 540 -4.24 7.81 8.66
C TYR A 540 -5.75 7.69 8.39
N LEU A 541 -6.52 7.07 9.29
CA LEU A 541 -7.99 7.00 9.24
C LEU A 541 -8.58 7.74 10.42
N MET A 542 -9.58 8.58 10.12
CA MET A 542 -10.36 9.33 11.09
C MET A 542 -11.80 8.82 11.10
N ASP A 543 -12.36 8.55 12.28
CA ASP A 543 -13.80 8.45 12.43
C ASP A 543 -14.37 9.87 12.49
N VAL A 544 -15.11 10.24 11.45
CA VAL A 544 -15.71 11.58 11.30
C VAL A 544 -17.01 11.65 12.09
N ASP A 545 -17.16 12.68 12.88
CA ASP A 545 -18.40 12.96 13.64
C ASP A 545 -19.09 14.25 13.19
N ARG A 546 -18.37 15.19 12.57
CA ARG A 546 -18.91 16.46 12.12
C ARG A 546 -18.22 16.93 10.83
N MET A 547 -19.00 17.54 9.95
CA MET A 547 -18.51 18.28 8.79
C MET A 547 -19.25 19.60 8.69
N VAL A 548 -18.53 20.69 8.46
CA VAL A 548 -19.09 22.03 8.29
C VAL A 548 -18.56 22.65 7.00
N GLU A 549 -19.47 23.07 6.13
CA GLU A 549 -19.09 23.68 4.86
C GLU A 549 -18.69 25.15 5.08
N LYS A 550 -17.48 25.48 4.67
CA LYS A 550 -16.89 26.82 4.66
C LYS A 550 -17.05 27.60 5.99
N PRO A 551 -16.67 27.02 7.14
CA PRO A 551 -16.71 27.74 8.39
C PRO A 551 -15.72 28.91 8.37
N ASP A 552 -15.99 29.95 9.13
CA ASP A 552 -15.00 30.99 9.37
C ASP A 552 -13.78 30.43 10.15
N PRO A 553 -12.59 31.06 10.05
CA PRO A 553 -11.37 30.54 10.66
C PRO A 553 -11.41 30.43 12.19
N GLU A 554 -12.20 31.25 12.87
CA GLU A 554 -12.33 31.23 14.33
C GLU A 554 -13.15 30.02 14.77
N SER A 555 -14.35 29.83 14.19
CA SER A 555 -15.17 28.64 14.40
C SER A 555 -14.45 27.35 14.02
N ALA A 556 -13.67 27.36 12.94
CA ALA A 556 -12.87 26.21 12.55
C ALA A 556 -11.81 25.85 13.60
N ARG A 557 -11.19 26.86 14.24
CA ARG A 557 -10.16 26.66 15.27
C ARG A 557 -10.77 26.22 16.60
N GLU A 558 -11.90 26.77 16.98
CA GLU A 558 -12.51 26.49 18.28
C GLU A 558 -13.30 25.18 18.31
N GLU A 559 -14.05 24.89 17.21
CA GLU A 559 -15.02 23.79 17.20
C GLU A 559 -14.61 22.58 16.37
N LEU A 560 -13.70 22.76 15.40
CA LEU A 560 -13.40 21.73 14.40
C LEU A 560 -11.92 21.31 14.37
N ALA A 561 -11.08 21.89 15.24
CA ALA A 561 -9.68 21.49 15.33
C ALA A 561 -9.53 20.05 15.84
N VAL A 562 -8.70 19.26 15.18
CA VAL A 562 -8.31 17.91 15.61
C VAL A 562 -6.82 17.94 15.92
N ASP A 563 -6.45 17.67 17.17
CA ASP A 563 -5.06 17.76 17.65
C ASP A 563 -4.38 19.10 17.31
N GLY A 564 -5.15 20.22 17.32
CA GLY A 564 -4.67 21.56 17.00
C GLY A 564 -4.49 21.84 15.50
N GLU A 565 -4.99 20.99 14.62
CA GLU A 565 -4.88 21.09 13.16
C GLU A 565 -6.26 21.14 12.48
N CYS A 566 -6.31 21.73 11.28
CA CYS A 566 -7.53 21.86 10.47
C CYS A 566 -7.49 20.87 9.30
N PHE A 567 -8.56 20.09 9.13
CA PHE A 567 -8.68 19.10 8.08
C PHE A 567 -9.85 19.42 7.13
N ALA A 568 -9.52 19.65 5.87
CA ALA A 568 -10.49 19.94 4.81
C ALA A 568 -10.77 18.70 3.96
N THR A 569 -11.98 18.63 3.38
CA THR A 569 -12.32 17.65 2.34
C THR A 569 -11.39 17.81 1.13
N PHE A 570 -10.97 16.68 0.55
CA PHE A 570 -10.01 16.66 -0.56
C PHE A 570 -10.64 16.24 -1.90
N GLY A 571 -11.97 16.26 -1.99
CA GLY A 571 -12.69 16.07 -3.26
C GLY A 571 -12.77 14.64 -3.79
N GLN A 572 -12.29 13.63 -3.06
CA GLN A 572 -12.52 12.22 -3.37
C GLN A 572 -13.31 11.54 -2.27
N TYR A 573 -14.29 10.74 -2.67
CA TYR A 573 -15.19 10.04 -1.77
C TYR A 573 -15.38 8.60 -2.23
N VAL A 574 -15.71 7.71 -1.30
CA VAL A 574 -16.39 6.45 -1.61
C VAL A 574 -17.79 6.55 -1.04
N LEU A 575 -18.76 6.56 -1.93
CA LEU A 575 -20.18 6.61 -1.60
C LEU A 575 -20.76 5.20 -1.58
N THR A 576 -21.62 4.93 -0.59
CA THR A 576 -22.34 3.65 -0.43
C THR A 576 -23.80 3.79 -0.82
N ASP A 577 -24.51 2.67 -0.95
CA ASP A 577 -25.94 2.64 -1.23
C ASP A 577 -26.75 3.47 -0.23
N GLU A 578 -26.34 3.48 1.04
CA GLU A 578 -27.00 4.26 2.11
C GLU A 578 -26.98 5.77 1.83
N ILE A 579 -25.86 6.29 1.31
CA ILE A 579 -25.74 7.71 0.94
C ILE A 579 -26.71 8.03 -0.21
N PHE A 580 -26.80 7.16 -1.21
CA PHE A 580 -27.74 7.39 -2.32
C PHE A 580 -29.21 7.28 -1.88
N GLN A 581 -29.53 6.39 -0.94
CA GLN A 581 -30.87 6.33 -0.36
C GLN A 581 -31.22 7.62 0.38
N TYR A 582 -30.26 8.16 1.15
CA TYR A 582 -30.45 9.45 1.83
C TYR A 582 -30.63 10.60 0.83
N LEU A 583 -29.79 10.71 -0.20
CA LEU A 583 -29.92 11.71 -1.26
C LEU A 583 -31.31 11.62 -1.95
N GLY A 584 -31.78 10.40 -2.22
CA GLY A 584 -33.10 10.20 -2.79
C GLY A 584 -34.24 10.71 -1.89
N GLN A 585 -34.13 10.54 -0.58
CA GLN A 585 -35.12 11.08 0.38
C GLN A 585 -35.08 12.60 0.43
N GLU A 586 -33.91 13.23 0.43
CA GLU A 586 -33.79 14.69 0.43
C GLU A 586 -34.30 15.31 -0.87
N ILE A 587 -34.03 14.70 -2.03
CA ILE A 587 -34.61 15.14 -3.32
C ILE A 587 -36.13 15.04 -3.30
N ALA A 588 -36.71 13.96 -2.79
CA ALA A 588 -38.17 13.81 -2.69
C ALA A 588 -38.80 14.84 -1.75
N LYS A 589 -38.14 15.23 -0.65
CA LYS A 589 -38.60 16.32 0.22
C LYS A 589 -38.57 17.66 -0.48
N GLN A 590 -37.51 17.97 -1.22
CA GLN A 590 -37.39 19.20 -2.00
C GLN A 590 -38.48 19.32 -3.08
N GLU A 591 -38.83 18.20 -3.72
CA GLU A 591 -39.93 18.19 -4.71
C GLU A 591 -41.31 18.47 -4.10
N GLN A 592 -41.51 18.12 -2.83
CA GLN A 592 -42.73 18.42 -2.09
C GLN A 592 -42.76 19.82 -1.51
N ALA A 593 -41.63 20.47 -1.29
CA ALA A 593 -41.48 21.81 -0.75
C ALA A 593 -40.40 22.59 -1.54
N PRO A 594 -40.73 23.11 -2.75
CA PRO A 594 -39.78 23.74 -3.65
C PRO A 594 -39.03 24.98 -3.09
N GLU A 595 -39.51 25.57 -1.99
CA GLU A 595 -38.88 26.71 -1.32
C GLU A 595 -37.69 26.31 -0.42
N SER A 596 -37.36 25.02 -0.29
CA SER A 596 -36.37 24.50 0.67
C SER A 596 -34.90 24.56 0.22
N GLY A 597 -34.60 25.16 -0.94
CA GLY A 597 -33.23 25.33 -1.42
C GLY A 597 -32.69 24.16 -2.31
N GLU A 598 -31.41 24.22 -2.67
CA GLU A 598 -30.76 23.19 -3.46
C GLU A 598 -30.37 21.99 -2.58
N VAL A 599 -30.32 20.77 -3.15
CA VAL A 599 -29.78 19.59 -2.48
C VAL A 599 -28.29 19.55 -2.77
N ASP A 600 -27.50 19.88 -1.76
CA ASP A 600 -26.02 19.91 -1.81
C ASP A 600 -25.38 18.68 -1.13
#